data_cf6211e604ba3abfd0cb7cf416421cd3
#
_entry.id   cf6211e604ba3abfd0cb7cf416421cd3
#
_cell.length_a   1.000
_cell.length_b   1.000
_cell.length_c   1.000
_cell.angle_alpha   90.00
_cell.angle_beta   90.00
_cell.angle_gamma   90.00
#
_symmetry.space_group_name_H-M   'P 1'
#
loop_
_entity.id
_entity.type
_entity.pdbx_description
1 polymer ?
#
loop_
_entity_poly.entity_id
_entity_poly.type
_entity_poly.pdbx_seq_one_letter_code
_entity_poly.pdbx_strand_id
1 'polypeptide(L)'
;MFSRLGAFFLDLLQVIVFAVAIFLFVYLLILQPHKIKGHSMDPNFDDGEFILTDKVSYRFGKPGRGDVIVFKAPPDYQEEYIKRIIGLPGDRIMVKENHIYINGKLIDETSYLDPSVPVTAGSFTVEGKEVTIPKGQYLLMGDNRPNSYDGRNFGPITKDKITGKAWLSYWPPKKAGLIEEKVYTF
;
A
#
# COMPACT_ATOMS: atom_id res chain seq x y z
N MET A 1 -38.21 -3.62 41.94
CA MET A 1 -37.02 -4.43 41.56
C MET A 1 -36.87 -4.57 40.06
N PHE A 2 -37.92 -4.93 39.32
CA PHE A 2 -37.91 -5.08 37.86
C PHE A 2 -37.56 -3.79 37.08
N SER A 3 -37.91 -2.59 37.56
CA SER A 3 -37.59 -1.33 36.90
C SER A 3 -36.09 -1.00 36.91
N ARG A 4 -35.39 -1.33 38.00
CA ARG A 4 -33.91 -1.14 38.09
C ARG A 4 -33.17 -2.11 37.22
N LEU A 5 -33.65 -3.34 37.10
CA LEU A 5 -33.06 -4.34 36.21
C LEU A 5 -33.30 -3.96 34.75
N GLY A 6 -34.50 -3.46 34.41
CA GLY A 6 -34.77 -2.96 33.06
C GLY A 6 -33.90 -1.77 32.67
N ALA A 7 -33.71 -0.79 33.59
CA ALA A 7 -32.81 0.32 33.37
C ALA A 7 -31.37 -0.15 33.12
N PHE A 8 -30.88 -1.08 33.93
CA PHE A 8 -29.55 -1.66 33.75
C PHE A 8 -29.35 -2.29 32.36
N PHE A 9 -30.33 -3.06 31.88
CA PHE A 9 -30.25 -3.64 30.54
C PHE A 9 -30.31 -2.60 29.42
N LEU A 10 -31.08 -1.54 29.59
CA LEU A 10 -31.09 -0.43 28.64
C LEU A 10 -29.76 0.32 28.59
N ASP A 11 -29.19 0.61 29.75
CA ASP A 11 -27.85 1.25 29.84
C ASP A 11 -26.78 0.38 29.20
N LEU A 12 -26.77 -0.93 29.45
CA LEU A 12 -25.86 -1.89 28.84
C LEU A 12 -26.03 -1.94 27.33
N LEU A 13 -27.28 -1.99 26.85
CA LEU A 13 -27.57 -1.99 25.42
C LEU A 13 -27.05 -0.69 24.75
N GLN A 14 -27.27 0.47 25.40
CA GLN A 14 -26.79 1.74 24.91
C GLN A 14 -25.26 1.76 24.76
N VAL A 15 -24.52 1.27 25.78
CA VAL A 15 -23.06 1.17 25.72
C VAL A 15 -22.61 0.28 24.56
N ILE A 16 -23.26 -0.86 24.37
CA ILE A 16 -22.94 -1.77 23.26
C ILE A 16 -23.19 -1.09 21.91
N VAL A 17 -24.34 -0.42 21.74
CA VAL A 17 -24.67 0.28 20.49
C VAL A 17 -23.64 1.37 20.18
N PHE A 18 -23.24 2.19 21.17
CA PHE A 18 -22.22 3.20 20.97
C PHE A 18 -20.85 2.58 20.64
N ALA A 19 -20.45 1.51 21.33
CA ALA A 19 -19.19 0.81 21.06
C ALA A 19 -19.15 0.25 19.63
N VAL A 20 -20.23 -0.39 19.18
CA VAL A 20 -20.37 -0.89 17.82
C VAL A 20 -20.35 0.23 16.80
N ALA A 21 -21.05 1.34 17.06
CA ALA A 21 -21.09 2.49 16.16
C ALA A 21 -19.69 3.13 16.00
N ILE A 22 -18.95 3.30 17.11
CA ILE A 22 -17.58 3.81 17.08
C ILE A 22 -16.66 2.83 16.34
N PHE A 23 -16.76 1.54 16.60
CA PHE A 23 -15.98 0.51 15.92
C PHE A 23 -16.23 0.55 14.41
N LEU A 24 -17.50 0.56 14.00
CA LEU A 24 -17.86 0.65 12.57
C LEU A 24 -17.37 1.94 11.93
N PHE A 25 -17.48 3.06 12.63
CA PHE A 25 -16.95 4.35 12.16
C PHE A 25 -15.46 4.27 11.89
N VAL A 26 -14.66 3.78 12.84
CA VAL A 26 -13.21 3.63 12.70
C VAL A 26 -12.89 2.66 11.57
N TYR A 27 -13.50 1.47 11.55
CA TYR A 27 -13.25 0.43 10.56
C TYR A 27 -13.59 0.85 9.13
N LEU A 28 -14.75 1.49 8.94
CA LEU A 28 -15.21 1.86 7.60
C LEU A 28 -14.50 3.11 7.07
N LEU A 29 -14.17 4.06 7.93
CA LEU A 29 -13.73 5.39 7.50
C LEU A 29 -12.26 5.71 7.76
N ILE A 30 -11.63 5.06 8.74
CA ILE A 30 -10.29 5.44 9.21
C ILE A 30 -9.27 4.35 8.93
N LEU A 31 -9.45 3.16 9.52
CA LEU A 31 -8.48 2.07 9.48
C LEU A 31 -9.12 0.78 9.00
N GLN A 32 -8.42 0.06 8.13
CA GLN A 32 -8.86 -1.24 7.65
C GLN A 32 -7.74 -2.28 7.83
N PRO A 33 -8.02 -3.41 8.53
CA PRO A 33 -7.06 -4.50 8.62
C PRO A 33 -7.00 -5.29 7.32
N HIS A 34 -5.78 -5.66 6.92
CA HIS A 34 -5.52 -6.53 5.79
C HIS A 34 -4.54 -7.63 6.19
N LYS A 35 -4.73 -8.80 5.61
CA LYS A 35 -3.76 -9.89 5.68
C LYS A 35 -3.00 -9.95 4.35
N ILE A 36 -1.69 -9.83 4.40
CA ILE A 36 -0.81 -9.95 3.24
C ILE A 36 -0.84 -11.40 2.74
N LYS A 37 -0.99 -11.56 1.43
CA LYS A 37 -0.94 -12.84 0.74
C LYS A 37 0.11 -12.80 -0.35
N GLY A 38 0.97 -13.82 -0.37
CA GLY A 38 2.03 -13.98 -1.35
C GLY A 38 3.32 -13.24 -1.00
N HIS A 39 4.32 -13.36 -1.87
CA HIS A 39 5.71 -12.99 -1.63
C HIS A 39 6.18 -11.77 -2.40
N SER A 40 5.28 -11.00 -2.98
CA SER A 40 5.64 -9.88 -3.86
C SER A 40 6.26 -8.67 -3.15
N MET A 41 6.18 -8.64 -1.82
CA MET A 41 6.73 -7.56 -0.99
C MET A 41 7.87 -8.02 -0.07
N ASP A 42 8.34 -9.28 -0.23
CA ASP A 42 9.51 -9.78 0.49
C ASP A 42 10.75 -8.92 0.15
N PRO A 43 11.66 -8.74 1.08
CA PRO A 43 11.68 -9.23 2.45
C PRO A 43 11.00 -8.27 3.46
N ASN A 44 10.45 -7.15 2.99
CA ASN A 44 9.93 -6.11 3.87
C ASN A 44 8.59 -6.48 4.50
N PHE A 45 7.77 -7.25 3.78
CA PHE A 45 6.47 -7.74 4.26
C PHE A 45 6.31 -9.22 3.91
N ASP A 46 6.07 -10.06 4.91
CA ASP A 46 5.95 -11.51 4.73
C ASP A 46 4.53 -11.94 4.36
N ASP A 47 4.44 -13.11 3.71
CA ASP A 47 3.15 -13.79 3.57
C ASP A 47 2.53 -14.08 4.94
N GLY A 48 1.24 -13.79 5.08
CA GLY A 48 0.51 -14.00 6.33
C GLY A 48 0.62 -12.85 7.35
N GLU A 49 1.41 -11.82 7.08
CA GLU A 49 1.50 -10.63 7.92
C GLU A 49 0.17 -9.84 7.92
N PHE A 50 -0.16 -9.23 9.08
CA PHE A 50 -1.35 -8.40 9.21
C PHE A 50 -0.97 -6.95 9.41
N ILE A 51 -1.57 -6.09 8.58
CA ILE A 51 -1.34 -4.66 8.57
C ILE A 51 -2.63 -3.88 8.78
N LEU A 52 -2.53 -2.67 9.32
CA LEU A 52 -3.58 -1.66 9.29
C LEU A 52 -3.30 -0.65 8.19
N THR A 53 -4.32 -0.43 7.38
CA THR A 53 -4.30 0.53 6.28
C THR A 53 -5.03 1.79 6.69
N ASP A 54 -4.34 2.94 6.61
CA ASP A 54 -4.89 4.27 6.83
C ASP A 54 -5.61 4.75 5.56
N LYS A 55 -6.91 4.95 5.68
CA LYS A 55 -7.79 5.40 4.59
C LYS A 55 -7.96 6.93 4.55
N VAL A 56 -7.49 7.62 5.58
CA VAL A 56 -7.71 9.06 5.77
C VAL A 56 -6.60 9.89 5.15
N SER A 57 -5.35 9.50 5.29
CA SER A 57 -4.19 10.27 4.82
C SER A 57 -4.32 10.73 3.38
N TYR A 58 -4.83 9.87 2.49
CA TYR A 58 -4.96 10.22 1.08
C TYR A 58 -6.27 10.96 0.73
N ARG A 59 -7.17 11.14 1.68
CA ARG A 59 -8.33 12.04 1.49
C ARG A 59 -7.90 13.49 1.53
N PHE A 60 -6.92 13.82 2.38
CA PHE A 60 -6.42 15.18 2.59
C PHE A 60 -5.04 15.40 1.97
N GLY A 61 -4.26 14.33 1.78
CA GLY A 61 -2.93 14.35 1.21
C GLY A 61 -2.85 13.73 -0.19
N LYS A 62 -1.62 13.69 -0.69
CA LYS A 62 -1.28 12.98 -1.94
C LYS A 62 -0.39 11.77 -1.60
N PRO A 63 -0.57 10.64 -2.29
CA PRO A 63 0.37 9.53 -2.19
C PRO A 63 1.78 9.98 -2.59
N GLY A 64 2.75 9.60 -1.75
CA GLY A 64 4.18 9.93 -1.94
C GLY A 64 4.95 8.77 -2.54
N ARG A 65 6.13 9.07 -3.10
CA ARG A 65 7.08 8.03 -3.52
C ARG A 65 7.62 7.32 -2.28
N GLY A 66 7.66 5.98 -2.33
CA GLY A 66 8.07 5.14 -1.21
C GLY A 66 6.93 4.68 -0.31
N ASP A 67 5.76 5.31 -0.38
CA ASP A 67 4.59 4.83 0.35
C ASP A 67 4.24 3.40 -0.06
N VAL A 68 4.03 2.54 0.93
CA VAL A 68 3.44 1.22 0.72
C VAL A 68 1.93 1.37 0.82
N ILE A 69 1.22 0.90 -0.20
CA ILE A 69 -0.23 1.09 -0.31
C ILE A 69 -0.96 -0.22 -0.56
N VAL A 70 -2.20 -0.26 -0.09
CA VAL A 70 -3.19 -1.26 -0.51
C VAL A 70 -4.07 -0.61 -1.58
N PHE A 71 -4.32 -1.34 -2.66
CA PHE A 71 -5.07 -0.83 -3.80
C PHE A 71 -5.83 -1.94 -4.51
N LYS A 72 -6.89 -1.59 -5.19
CA LYS A 72 -7.65 -2.51 -6.05
C LYS A 72 -6.87 -2.78 -7.33
N ALA A 73 -6.54 -4.05 -7.56
CA ALA A 73 -5.66 -4.46 -8.65
C ALA A 73 -6.42 -4.71 -9.97
N PRO A 74 -5.85 -4.28 -11.12
CA PRO A 74 -6.41 -4.66 -12.41
C PRO A 74 -6.30 -6.18 -12.66
N PRO A 75 -7.11 -6.78 -13.60
CA PRO A 75 -7.93 -6.02 -14.56
C PRO A 75 -9.33 -5.67 -14.05
N ASP A 76 -9.87 -6.41 -13.10
CA ASP A 76 -11.28 -6.30 -12.68
C ASP A 76 -11.48 -5.47 -11.40
N TYR A 77 -10.38 -5.11 -10.71
CA TYR A 77 -10.38 -4.33 -9.49
C TYR A 77 -11.18 -4.95 -8.32
N GLN A 78 -11.31 -6.29 -8.33
CA GLN A 78 -11.99 -7.03 -7.26
C GLN A 78 -11.05 -7.39 -6.12
N GLU A 79 -9.80 -7.68 -6.43
CA GLU A 79 -8.78 -8.04 -5.44
C GLU A 79 -7.95 -6.83 -5.01
N GLU A 80 -7.53 -6.84 -3.76
CA GLU A 80 -6.63 -5.84 -3.22
C GLU A 80 -5.20 -6.39 -3.13
N TYR A 81 -4.27 -5.61 -3.69
CA TYR A 81 -2.84 -5.90 -3.64
C TYR A 81 -2.12 -4.88 -2.77
N ILE A 82 -0.95 -5.28 -2.26
CA ILE A 82 -0.01 -4.40 -1.57
C ILE A 82 1.22 -4.18 -2.45
N LYS A 83 1.60 -2.93 -2.68
CA LYS A 83 2.79 -2.53 -3.46
C LYS A 83 3.33 -1.20 -2.97
N ARG A 84 4.56 -0.89 -3.39
CA ARG A 84 5.22 0.39 -3.13
C ARG A 84 5.06 1.35 -4.30
N ILE A 85 4.81 2.63 -4.02
CA ILE A 85 4.78 3.68 -5.03
C ILE A 85 6.21 4.02 -5.44
N ILE A 86 6.50 3.83 -6.73
CA ILE A 86 7.80 4.16 -7.33
C ILE A 86 7.69 5.37 -8.24
N GLY A 87 6.66 5.43 -9.11
CA GLY A 87 6.44 6.55 -10.01
C GLY A 87 5.29 7.44 -9.55
N LEU A 88 5.52 8.75 -9.56
CA LEU A 88 4.51 9.78 -9.28
C LEU A 88 3.94 10.37 -10.57
N PRO A 89 2.78 11.05 -10.51
CA PRO A 89 2.21 11.74 -11.67
C PRO A 89 3.22 12.71 -12.32
N GLY A 90 3.48 12.52 -13.61
CA GLY A 90 4.41 13.33 -14.39
C GLY A 90 5.86 12.82 -14.41
N ASP A 91 6.21 11.81 -13.63
CA ASP A 91 7.53 11.19 -13.70
C ASP A 91 7.75 10.49 -15.04
N ARG A 92 8.99 10.53 -15.50
CA ARG A 92 9.49 9.73 -16.61
C ARG A 92 10.27 8.56 -16.02
N ILE A 93 9.77 7.35 -16.24
CA ILE A 93 10.33 6.12 -15.70
C ILE A 93 10.99 5.33 -16.82
N MET A 94 12.19 4.83 -16.57
CA MET A 94 12.88 3.90 -17.45
C MET A 94 13.46 2.75 -16.63
N VAL A 95 13.20 1.53 -17.04
CA VAL A 95 13.90 0.34 -16.54
C VAL A 95 14.97 -0.02 -17.54
N LYS A 96 16.21 -0.05 -17.11
CA LYS A 96 17.36 -0.36 -17.97
C LYS A 96 18.47 -1.00 -17.15
N GLU A 97 19.08 -2.06 -17.71
CA GLU A 97 20.23 -2.72 -17.10
C GLU A 97 20.00 -3.11 -15.63
N ASN A 98 18.83 -3.69 -15.33
CA ASN A 98 18.38 -4.06 -13.97
C ASN A 98 18.22 -2.91 -12.98
N HIS A 99 18.10 -1.67 -13.44
CA HIS A 99 17.93 -0.49 -12.62
C HIS A 99 16.70 0.33 -13.02
N ILE A 100 16.24 1.16 -12.10
CA ILE A 100 15.16 2.11 -12.35
C ILE A 100 15.75 3.51 -12.41
N TYR A 101 15.39 4.22 -13.48
CA TYR A 101 15.69 5.63 -13.63
C TYR A 101 14.40 6.43 -13.57
N ILE A 102 14.43 7.53 -12.81
CA ILE A 102 13.32 8.46 -12.69
C ILE A 102 13.80 9.84 -13.10
N ASN A 103 13.16 10.41 -14.11
CA ASN A 103 13.54 11.70 -14.68
C ASN A 103 15.02 11.75 -15.12
N GLY A 104 15.53 10.63 -15.62
CA GLY A 104 16.89 10.45 -16.08
C GLY A 104 17.94 10.18 -15.00
N LYS A 105 17.54 10.10 -13.72
CA LYS A 105 18.43 9.79 -12.59
C LYS A 105 18.18 8.38 -12.05
N LEU A 106 19.25 7.68 -11.72
CA LEU A 106 19.18 6.38 -11.05
C LEU A 106 18.56 6.57 -9.66
N ILE A 107 17.54 5.74 -9.34
CA ILE A 107 16.92 5.76 -8.01
C ILE A 107 17.75 4.92 -7.02
N ASP A 108 17.97 5.46 -5.83
CA ASP A 108 18.57 4.71 -4.74
C ASP A 108 17.49 4.01 -3.91
N GLU A 109 17.53 2.69 -3.92
CA GLU A 109 16.59 1.81 -3.21
C GLU A 109 17.24 1.02 -2.07
N THR A 110 18.52 1.28 -1.78
CA THR A 110 19.32 0.53 -0.80
C THR A 110 18.78 0.60 0.63
N SER A 111 17.95 1.59 0.92
CA SER A 111 17.29 1.75 2.23
C SER A 111 16.27 0.65 2.56
N TYR A 112 15.85 -0.15 1.55
CA TYR A 112 14.84 -1.21 1.74
C TYR A 112 15.02 -2.42 0.82
N LEU A 113 15.89 -2.35 -0.18
CA LEU A 113 16.22 -3.46 -1.07
C LEU A 113 17.72 -3.71 -1.09
N ASP A 114 18.09 -4.99 -1.24
CA ASP A 114 19.46 -5.36 -1.54
C ASP A 114 19.83 -4.88 -2.95
N PRO A 115 20.98 -4.20 -3.12
CA PRO A 115 21.42 -3.70 -4.45
C PRO A 115 21.59 -4.79 -5.52
N SER A 116 21.75 -6.05 -5.11
CA SER A 116 21.86 -7.17 -6.03
C SER A 116 20.53 -7.64 -6.61
N VAL A 117 19.39 -7.17 -6.09
CA VAL A 117 18.07 -7.55 -6.58
C VAL A 117 17.82 -6.95 -7.97
N PRO A 118 17.72 -7.79 -9.02
CA PRO A 118 17.54 -7.28 -10.38
C PRO A 118 16.13 -6.70 -10.57
N VAL A 119 16.07 -5.60 -11.29
CA VAL A 119 14.79 -5.00 -11.70
C VAL A 119 14.57 -5.26 -13.18
N THR A 120 13.75 -6.24 -13.49
CA THR A 120 13.38 -6.53 -14.89
C THR A 120 12.25 -5.62 -15.36
N ALA A 121 12.30 -5.22 -16.61
CA ALA A 121 11.20 -4.54 -17.29
C ALA A 121 9.97 -5.47 -17.42
N GLY A 122 8.82 -4.87 -17.71
CA GLY A 122 7.57 -5.59 -17.96
C GLY A 122 6.91 -5.15 -19.26
N SER A 123 5.65 -5.53 -19.44
CA SER A 123 4.91 -5.21 -20.67
C SER A 123 4.66 -3.71 -20.81
N PHE A 124 4.51 -2.99 -19.70
CA PHE A 124 4.32 -1.54 -19.69
C PHE A 124 5.66 -0.78 -19.67
N THR A 125 6.59 -1.17 -18.78
CA THR A 125 7.93 -0.56 -18.70
C THR A 125 8.93 -1.34 -19.56
N VAL A 126 8.83 -1.23 -20.88
CA VAL A 126 9.73 -1.93 -21.81
C VAL A 126 11.18 -1.53 -21.58
N GLU A 127 12.09 -2.52 -21.63
CA GLU A 127 13.53 -2.31 -21.40
C GLU A 127 14.11 -1.16 -22.23
N GLY A 128 14.79 -0.25 -21.56
CA GLY A 128 15.43 0.91 -22.16
C GLY A 128 14.49 1.97 -22.73
N LYS A 129 13.16 1.80 -22.59
CA LYS A 129 12.19 2.80 -23.05
C LYS A 129 11.69 3.64 -21.87
N GLU A 130 11.71 4.95 -22.05
CA GLU A 130 11.13 5.89 -21.10
C GLU A 130 9.62 5.97 -21.25
N VAL A 131 8.88 5.85 -20.14
CA VAL A 131 7.43 6.02 -20.09
C VAL A 131 7.08 7.14 -19.12
N THR A 132 6.15 8.02 -19.50
CA THR A 132 5.68 9.10 -18.63
C THR A 132 4.44 8.66 -17.88
N ILE A 133 4.44 8.84 -16.55
CA ILE A 133 3.29 8.52 -15.71
C ILE A 133 2.22 9.59 -15.89
N PRO A 134 0.99 9.22 -16.29
CA PRO A 134 -0.08 10.18 -16.52
C PRO A 134 -0.45 10.96 -15.26
N LYS A 135 -1.05 12.14 -15.43
CA LYS A 135 -1.56 12.94 -14.31
C LYS A 135 -2.56 12.13 -13.48
N GLY A 136 -2.41 12.20 -12.16
CA GLY A 136 -3.28 11.50 -11.21
C GLY A 136 -3.08 10.00 -11.13
N GLN A 137 -2.06 9.45 -11.77
CA GLN A 137 -1.72 8.02 -11.74
C GLN A 137 -0.36 7.79 -11.06
N TYR A 138 -0.19 6.57 -10.54
CA TYR A 138 0.98 6.15 -9.77
C TYR A 138 1.48 4.81 -10.29
N LEU A 139 2.78 4.69 -10.50
CA LEU A 139 3.40 3.42 -10.84
C LEU A 139 3.81 2.69 -9.58
N LEU A 140 3.34 1.47 -9.44
CA LEU A 140 3.54 0.62 -8.26
C LEU A 140 4.47 -0.52 -8.60
N MET A 141 5.36 -0.86 -7.67
CA MET A 141 6.21 -2.05 -7.79
C MET A 141 6.23 -2.85 -6.47
N GLY A 142 6.36 -4.16 -6.58
CA GLY A 142 6.64 -5.02 -5.44
C GLY A 142 8.10 -4.88 -5.00
N ASP A 143 8.37 -5.06 -3.71
CA ASP A 143 9.73 -5.05 -3.19
C ASP A 143 10.48 -6.31 -3.65
N ASN A 144 9.81 -7.45 -3.77
CA ASN A 144 10.34 -8.64 -4.43
C ASN A 144 10.28 -8.50 -5.96
N ARG A 145 11.17 -7.68 -6.51
CA ARG A 145 11.22 -7.30 -7.93
C ARG A 145 11.10 -8.46 -8.90
N PRO A 146 11.82 -9.59 -8.72
CA PRO A 146 11.73 -10.75 -9.62
C PRO A 146 10.39 -11.49 -9.53
N ASN A 147 9.74 -11.47 -8.35
CA ASN A 147 8.55 -12.26 -8.06
C ASN A 147 7.30 -11.38 -7.85
N SER A 148 7.19 -10.29 -8.60
CA SER A 148 6.05 -9.37 -8.48
C SER A 148 5.42 -9.12 -9.85
N TYR A 149 4.12 -9.41 -9.94
CA TYR A 149 3.27 -8.88 -11.01
C TYR A 149 2.73 -7.53 -10.55
N ASP A 150 3.21 -6.45 -11.17
CA ASP A 150 2.99 -5.09 -10.70
C ASP A 150 2.89 -4.09 -11.86
N GLY A 151 3.00 -2.80 -11.56
CA GLY A 151 2.85 -1.72 -12.54
C GLY A 151 3.80 -1.80 -13.72
N ARG A 152 4.90 -2.53 -13.64
CA ARG A 152 5.76 -2.81 -14.81
C ARG A 152 5.01 -3.60 -15.88
N ASN A 153 4.01 -4.38 -15.47
CA ASN A 153 3.20 -5.20 -16.36
C ASN A 153 1.85 -4.55 -16.68
N PHE A 154 1.06 -4.20 -15.65
CA PHE A 154 -0.30 -3.69 -15.85
C PHE A 154 -0.39 -2.16 -15.99
N GLY A 155 0.73 -1.44 -15.84
CA GLY A 155 0.76 0.02 -15.93
C GLY A 155 0.44 0.74 -14.62
N PRO A 156 0.36 2.08 -14.67
CA PRO A 156 0.04 2.90 -13.51
C PRO A 156 -1.45 2.83 -13.16
N ILE A 157 -1.76 3.03 -11.88
CA ILE A 157 -3.14 3.07 -11.37
C ILE A 157 -3.54 4.49 -10.99
N THR A 158 -4.84 4.77 -11.02
CA THR A 158 -5.43 6.04 -10.60
C THR A 158 -5.61 6.11 -9.08
N LYS A 159 -5.61 7.33 -8.52
CA LYS A 159 -5.73 7.55 -7.06
C LYS A 159 -7.00 6.92 -6.48
N ASP A 160 -8.11 6.88 -7.22
CA ASP A 160 -9.39 6.30 -6.78
C ASP A 160 -9.34 4.78 -6.55
N LYS A 161 -8.33 4.09 -7.08
CA LYS A 161 -8.10 2.66 -6.85
C LYS A 161 -7.28 2.40 -5.59
N ILE A 162 -6.68 3.42 -4.98
CA ILE A 162 -5.92 3.29 -3.74
C ILE A 162 -6.90 3.21 -2.56
N THR A 163 -6.89 2.08 -1.86
CA THR A 163 -7.67 1.88 -0.63
C THR A 163 -7.10 2.70 0.51
N GLY A 164 -5.77 2.74 0.65
CA GLY A 164 -5.08 3.54 1.66
C GLY A 164 -3.60 3.21 1.79
N LYS A 165 -2.96 3.90 2.73
CA LYS A 165 -1.54 3.73 3.07
C LYS A 165 -1.38 2.62 4.10
N ALA A 166 -0.49 1.66 3.88
CA ALA A 166 -0.07 0.73 4.90
C ALA A 166 0.65 1.50 6.01
N TRP A 167 0.09 1.50 7.21
CA TRP A 167 0.53 2.37 8.30
C TRP A 167 1.19 1.61 9.44
N LEU A 168 0.61 0.47 9.84
CA LEU A 168 1.06 -0.31 11.00
C LEU A 168 1.05 -1.79 10.65
N SER A 169 2.14 -2.51 10.89
CA SER A 169 2.12 -3.97 11.01
C SER A 169 1.83 -4.33 12.47
N TYR A 170 0.85 -5.21 12.72
CA TYR A 170 0.50 -5.60 14.09
C TYR A 170 0.66 -7.09 14.36
N TRP A 171 0.91 -7.89 13.34
CA TRP A 171 1.21 -9.31 13.48
C TRP A 171 2.09 -9.79 12.32
N PRO A 172 3.11 -10.62 12.55
CA PRO A 172 3.51 -11.23 13.84
C PRO A 172 4.15 -10.21 14.80
N PRO A 173 4.15 -10.47 16.13
CA PRO A 173 4.68 -9.53 17.12
C PRO A 173 6.13 -9.10 16.88
N LYS A 174 6.94 -9.97 16.26
CA LYS A 174 8.34 -9.66 15.91
C LYS A 174 8.49 -8.55 14.86
N LYS A 175 7.48 -8.33 14.04
CA LYS A 175 7.43 -7.30 12.98
C LYS A 175 6.45 -6.16 13.30
N ALA A 176 5.83 -6.21 14.50
CA ALA A 176 4.87 -5.18 14.87
C ALA A 176 5.55 -3.82 15.04
N GLY A 177 5.02 -2.81 14.36
CA GLY A 177 5.56 -1.45 14.37
C GLY A 177 5.00 -0.60 13.25
N LEU A 178 5.25 0.69 13.33
CA LEU A 178 4.89 1.62 12.26
C LEU A 178 5.69 1.30 11.01
N ILE A 179 5.01 1.33 9.87
CA ILE A 179 5.64 1.15 8.56
C ILE A 179 6.36 2.44 8.20
N GLU A 180 7.68 2.36 8.10
CA GLU A 180 8.53 3.52 7.82
C GLU A 180 8.34 4.06 6.41
N GLU A 181 8.28 5.38 6.32
CA GLU A 181 8.37 6.07 5.03
C GLU A 181 9.79 5.98 4.49
N LYS A 182 9.94 5.59 3.24
CA LYS A 182 11.24 5.56 2.58
C LYS A 182 11.43 6.82 1.75
N VAL A 183 12.47 7.57 2.08
CA VAL A 183 12.86 8.78 1.34
C VAL A 183 13.88 8.38 0.29
N TYR A 184 13.67 8.81 -0.94
CA TYR A 184 14.57 8.55 -2.06
C TYR A 184 15.49 9.73 -2.28
N THR A 185 16.78 9.46 -2.37
CA THR A 185 17.79 10.40 -2.83
C THR A 185 18.11 10.16 -4.31
N PHE A 186 18.39 11.21 -5.07
CA PHE A 186 18.69 11.19 -6.51
C PHE A 186 20.07 11.78 -6.79
#